data_42e5345315b2bf664f84843ba4bd3f3a
#
_entry.id   42e5345315b2bf664f84843ba4bd3f3a
#
_cell.length_a   1.000
_cell.length_b   1.000
_cell.length_c   1.000
_cell.angle_alpha   90.00
_cell.angle_beta   90.00
_cell.angle_gamma   90.00
#
_symmetry.space_group_name_H-M   'P 1'
#
loop_
_entity.id
_entity.type
_entity.pdbx_description
1 polymer ?
#
loop_
_entity_poly.entity_id
_entity_poly.type
_entity_poly.pdbx_seq_one_letter_code
_entity_poly.pdbx_strand_id
1 'polypeptide(L)'
;MKKSLLLAVLVLSVLLITGCAYLVGGGDKQDVKVTSSPVGASIVIKNTGGVEMFTGTTPASVNLKRKYKYNVTVNLDGYKEKTVMIDQTLNMMVLGNILCGGIPGGVVDALTGAMWTLEPEQIVVTLEMAALDGTSEEQLYAVVSYLGTDNQRQSVPVLLEKE
;
A
#
# COMPACT_ATOMS: atom_id res chain seq x y z
N MET A 1 -3.80 0.40 53.07
CA MET A 1 -2.81 1.25 52.38
C MET A 1 -1.76 0.47 51.57
N LYS A 2 -1.04 -0.52 52.14
CA LYS A 2 -0.01 -1.29 51.37
C LYS A 2 -0.56 -2.05 50.18
N LYS A 3 -1.77 -2.66 50.27
CA LYS A 3 -2.42 -3.40 49.16
C LYS A 3 -2.86 -2.48 48.02
N SER A 4 -3.35 -1.28 48.36
CA SER A 4 -3.75 -0.28 47.35
C SER A 4 -2.54 0.29 46.62
N LEU A 5 -1.42 0.49 47.33
CA LEU A 5 -0.17 0.93 46.71
C LEU A 5 0.40 -0.13 45.77
N LEU A 6 0.39 -1.40 46.18
CA LEU A 6 0.81 -2.52 45.35
C LEU A 6 -0.05 -2.64 44.06
N LEU A 7 -1.36 -2.48 44.21
CA LEU A 7 -2.27 -2.51 43.07
C LEU A 7 -2.01 -1.34 42.08
N ALA A 8 -1.78 -0.13 42.64
CA ALA A 8 -1.46 1.04 41.82
C ALA A 8 -0.12 0.87 41.08
N VAL A 9 0.90 0.33 41.73
CA VAL A 9 2.19 0.03 41.12
C VAL A 9 2.04 -1.05 40.02
N LEU A 10 1.23 -2.09 40.29
CA LEU A 10 0.96 -3.12 39.28
C LEU A 10 0.24 -2.56 38.05
N VAL A 11 -0.79 -1.74 38.25
CA VAL A 11 -1.51 -1.09 37.14
C VAL A 11 -0.60 -0.14 36.37
N LEU A 12 0.23 0.63 37.03
CA LEU A 12 1.20 1.53 36.41
C LEU A 12 2.25 0.74 35.60
N SER A 13 2.72 -0.39 36.14
CA SER A 13 3.68 -1.24 35.41
C SER A 13 3.06 -1.86 34.15
N VAL A 14 1.79 -2.27 34.20
CA VAL A 14 1.07 -2.79 33.00
C VAL A 14 0.90 -1.70 31.97
N LEU A 15 0.60 -0.45 32.33
CA LEU A 15 0.51 0.69 31.44
C LEU A 15 1.84 1.03 30.75
N LEU A 16 2.96 0.81 31.43
CA LEU A 16 4.30 1.05 30.90
C LEU A 16 4.78 -0.06 29.92
N ILE A 17 4.13 -1.23 29.92
CA ILE A 17 4.47 -2.36 29.04
C ILE A 17 3.81 -2.22 27.66
N THR A 18 2.74 -1.40 27.53
CA THR A 18 2.12 -1.13 26.22
C THR A 18 3.05 -0.25 25.39
N GLY A 19 3.54 -0.80 24.28
CA GLY A 19 4.48 -0.09 23.41
C GLY A 19 3.89 1.21 22.85
N CYS A 20 4.62 2.33 23.00
CA CYS A 20 4.17 3.63 22.48
C CYS A 20 3.97 3.63 20.98
N ALA A 21 4.77 2.87 20.21
CA ALA A 21 4.61 2.76 18.77
C ALA A 21 3.28 2.09 18.39
N TYR A 22 2.81 1.13 19.19
CA TYR A 22 1.50 0.53 18.99
C TYR A 22 0.35 1.51 19.27
N LEU A 23 0.43 2.26 20.37
CA LEU A 23 -0.64 3.16 20.80
C LEU A 23 -0.68 4.48 20.00
N VAL A 24 0.48 5.06 19.71
CA VAL A 24 0.60 6.37 19.05
C VAL A 24 0.89 6.25 17.57
N GLY A 25 1.58 5.20 17.15
CA GLY A 25 1.99 4.97 15.77
C GLY A 25 0.92 4.33 14.85
N GLY A 26 -0.35 4.23 15.32
CA GLY A 26 -1.45 3.68 14.51
C GLY A 26 -1.57 2.15 14.53
N GLY A 27 -0.91 1.48 15.51
CA GLY A 27 -1.03 0.04 15.71
C GLY A 27 -0.24 -0.81 14.72
N ASP A 28 -0.72 -2.03 14.50
CA ASP A 28 -0.09 -3.06 13.67
C ASP A 28 -0.44 -2.96 12.17
N LYS A 29 -1.29 -1.98 11.78
CA LYS A 29 -1.78 -1.81 10.42
C LYS A 29 -1.55 -0.39 9.90
N GLN A 30 -1.57 -0.26 8.58
CA GLN A 30 -1.40 1.01 7.87
C GLN A 30 -2.27 1.04 6.63
N ASP A 31 -2.89 2.19 6.36
CA ASP A 31 -3.63 2.41 5.13
C ASP A 31 -2.67 2.72 3.98
N VAL A 32 -2.78 1.94 2.92
CA VAL A 32 -2.04 2.15 1.67
C VAL A 32 -3.03 2.52 0.57
N LYS A 33 -2.79 3.63 -0.11
CA LYS A 33 -3.61 4.10 -1.21
C LYS A 33 -3.02 3.65 -2.53
N VAL A 34 -3.86 3.04 -3.37
CA VAL A 34 -3.47 2.60 -4.72
C VAL A 34 -4.35 3.30 -5.74
N THR A 35 -3.72 4.00 -6.67
CA THR A 35 -4.37 4.68 -7.80
C THR A 35 -3.69 4.27 -9.10
N SER A 36 -4.43 4.31 -10.20
CA SER A 36 -3.88 4.07 -11.53
C SER A 36 -4.33 5.12 -12.53
N SER A 37 -3.57 5.28 -13.58
CA SER A 37 -3.96 6.01 -14.78
C SER A 37 -3.77 5.09 -15.99
N PRO A 38 -4.87 4.69 -16.66
CA PRO A 38 -6.28 4.99 -16.38
C PRO A 38 -6.79 4.40 -15.06
N VAL A 39 -7.89 4.97 -14.54
CA VAL A 39 -8.59 4.46 -13.34
C VAL A 39 -9.40 3.20 -13.68
N GLY A 40 -9.81 2.44 -12.66
CA GLY A 40 -10.62 1.23 -12.85
C GLY A 40 -9.80 -0.03 -13.12
N ALA A 41 -8.48 0.04 -12.99
CA ALA A 41 -7.62 -1.15 -13.09
C ALA A 41 -7.87 -2.12 -11.94
N SER A 42 -7.83 -3.41 -12.21
CA SER A 42 -7.88 -4.47 -11.22
C SER A 42 -6.61 -4.46 -10.37
N ILE A 43 -6.77 -4.62 -9.06
CA ILE A 43 -5.68 -4.69 -8.09
C ILE A 43 -5.72 -6.03 -7.40
N VAL A 44 -4.56 -6.68 -7.31
CA VAL A 44 -4.34 -7.86 -6.46
C VAL A 44 -3.14 -7.58 -5.56
N ILE A 45 -3.36 -7.64 -4.24
CA ILE A 45 -2.30 -7.47 -3.25
C ILE A 45 -1.99 -8.80 -2.60
N LYS A 46 -0.76 -9.28 -2.75
CA LYS A 46 -0.26 -10.50 -2.12
C LYS A 46 0.89 -10.17 -1.18
N ASN A 47 0.98 -10.90 -0.06
CA ASN A 47 2.18 -10.83 0.76
C ASN A 47 3.33 -11.59 0.09
N THR A 48 4.55 -11.44 0.60
CA THR A 48 5.73 -12.15 0.07
C THR A 48 5.62 -13.69 0.19
N GLY A 49 4.73 -14.20 1.02
CA GLY A 49 4.39 -15.63 1.08
C GLY A 49 3.39 -16.09 0.02
N GLY A 50 2.98 -15.21 -0.91
CA GLY A 50 2.03 -15.52 -1.98
C GLY A 50 0.55 -15.52 -1.55
N VAL A 51 0.26 -15.23 -0.28
CA VAL A 51 -1.12 -15.18 0.22
C VAL A 51 -1.77 -13.88 -0.26
N GLU A 52 -2.93 -14.00 -0.88
CA GLU A 52 -3.73 -12.87 -1.31
C GLU A 52 -4.38 -12.17 -0.10
N MET A 53 -4.16 -10.87 0.00
CA MET A 53 -4.62 -10.04 1.09
C MET A 53 -5.78 -9.13 0.69
N PHE A 54 -5.84 -8.76 -0.58
CA PHE A 54 -6.86 -7.87 -1.12
C PHE A 54 -6.99 -8.03 -2.63
N THR A 55 -8.23 -7.95 -3.12
CA THR A 55 -8.58 -7.81 -4.54
C THR A 55 -9.65 -6.74 -4.68
N GLY A 56 -9.50 -5.87 -5.67
CA GLY A 56 -10.42 -4.76 -5.93
C GLY A 56 -10.06 -4.00 -7.19
N THR A 57 -10.49 -2.75 -7.29
CA THR A 57 -10.22 -1.86 -8.42
C THR A 57 -9.69 -0.51 -7.96
N THR A 58 -8.89 0.16 -8.80
CA THR A 58 -8.40 1.51 -8.53
C THR A 58 -9.49 2.57 -8.73
N PRO A 59 -9.55 3.63 -7.90
CA PRO A 59 -8.71 3.87 -6.71
C PRO A 59 -9.19 3.06 -5.50
N ALA A 60 -8.27 2.59 -4.67
CA ALA A 60 -8.57 1.88 -3.44
C ALA A 60 -7.68 2.34 -2.28
N SER A 61 -8.21 2.25 -1.04
CA SER A 61 -7.43 2.38 0.19
C SER A 61 -7.54 1.08 0.95
N VAL A 62 -6.40 0.46 1.24
CA VAL A 62 -6.34 -0.89 1.81
C VAL A 62 -5.56 -0.87 3.11
N ASN A 63 -6.18 -1.39 4.17
CA ASN A 63 -5.56 -1.47 5.49
C ASN A 63 -4.72 -2.73 5.61
N LEU A 64 -3.39 -2.60 5.55
CA LEU A 64 -2.42 -3.69 5.52
C LEU A 64 -1.67 -3.81 6.84
N LYS A 65 -1.33 -5.05 7.23
CA LYS A 65 -0.50 -5.30 8.41
C LYS A 65 0.95 -4.90 8.14
N ARG A 66 1.53 -4.06 9.00
CA ARG A 66 2.91 -3.56 8.89
C ARG A 66 3.98 -4.65 8.96
N LYS A 67 3.64 -5.79 9.52
CA LYS A 67 4.57 -6.91 9.73
C LYS A 67 4.92 -7.69 8.44
N TYR A 68 4.27 -7.42 7.30
CA TYR A 68 4.52 -8.10 6.04
C TYR A 68 4.92 -7.12 4.94
N LYS A 69 5.68 -7.62 3.98
CA LYS A 69 5.92 -6.96 2.69
C LYS A 69 4.88 -7.43 1.70
N TYR A 70 4.56 -6.60 0.71
CA TYR A 70 3.50 -6.90 -0.26
C TYR A 70 3.92 -6.61 -1.68
N ASN A 71 3.34 -7.38 -2.60
CA ASN A 71 3.36 -7.10 -4.03
C ASN A 71 1.96 -6.65 -4.44
N VAL A 72 1.87 -5.47 -5.04
CA VAL A 72 0.64 -4.89 -5.59
C VAL A 72 0.70 -5.03 -7.09
N THR A 73 -0.09 -5.93 -7.63
CA THR A 73 -0.24 -6.14 -9.07
C THR A 73 -1.44 -5.36 -9.56
N VAL A 74 -1.23 -4.52 -10.57
CA VAL A 74 -2.26 -3.69 -11.20
C VAL A 74 -2.38 -4.11 -12.66
N ASN A 75 -3.59 -4.51 -13.05
CA ASN A 75 -3.90 -4.99 -14.39
C ASN A 75 -5.14 -4.28 -14.95
N LEU A 76 -5.10 -3.92 -16.23
CA LEU A 76 -6.22 -3.36 -16.97
C LEU A 76 -6.18 -3.92 -18.39
N ASP A 77 -7.34 -4.34 -18.91
CA ASP A 77 -7.43 -4.89 -20.27
C ASP A 77 -6.89 -3.92 -21.30
N GLY A 78 -6.03 -4.40 -22.18
CA GLY A 78 -5.34 -3.60 -23.18
C GLY A 78 -4.09 -2.86 -22.68
N TYR A 79 -3.71 -3.05 -21.43
CA TYR A 79 -2.52 -2.45 -20.82
C TYR A 79 -1.56 -3.51 -20.28
N LYS A 80 -0.28 -3.14 -20.18
CA LYS A 80 0.74 -3.99 -19.56
C LYS A 80 0.51 -4.05 -18.06
N GLU A 81 0.51 -5.27 -17.53
CA GLU A 81 0.48 -5.48 -16.09
C GLU A 81 1.69 -4.83 -15.41
N LYS A 82 1.47 -4.22 -14.27
CA LYS A 82 2.53 -3.60 -13.47
C LYS A 82 2.46 -4.04 -12.03
N THR A 83 3.59 -4.47 -11.49
CA THR A 83 3.72 -4.86 -10.08
C THR A 83 4.60 -3.87 -9.34
N VAL A 84 4.12 -3.40 -8.21
CA VAL A 84 4.84 -2.50 -7.28
C VAL A 84 5.01 -3.22 -5.96
N MET A 85 6.22 -3.20 -5.41
CA MET A 85 6.51 -3.76 -4.10
C MET A 85 6.29 -2.70 -3.01
N ILE A 86 5.62 -3.10 -1.93
CA ILE A 86 5.55 -2.37 -0.67
C ILE A 86 6.54 -3.01 0.28
N ASP A 87 7.53 -2.25 0.68
CA ASP A 87 8.58 -2.69 1.61
C ASP A 87 8.31 -2.19 3.03
N GLN A 88 9.11 -2.65 3.97
CA GLN A 88 9.08 -2.28 5.37
C GLN A 88 10.28 -1.39 5.69
N THR A 89 10.01 -0.24 6.28
CA THR A 89 11.03 0.63 6.88
C THR A 89 10.83 0.70 8.39
N LEU A 90 11.89 1.04 9.11
CA LEU A 90 11.81 1.16 10.56
C LEU A 90 10.98 2.38 10.96
N ASN A 91 9.96 2.16 11.78
CA ASN A 91 9.17 3.25 12.34
C ASN A 91 10.02 4.02 13.36
N MET A 92 10.26 5.31 13.11
CA MET A 92 11.07 6.16 13.99
C MET A 92 10.49 6.29 15.41
N MET A 93 9.20 6.01 15.62
CA MET A 93 8.57 5.96 16.94
C MET A 93 9.17 4.88 17.85
N VAL A 94 9.77 3.83 17.28
CA VAL A 94 10.48 2.78 18.06
C VAL A 94 11.66 3.38 18.84
N LEU A 95 12.34 4.38 18.28
CA LEU A 95 13.42 5.08 18.99
C LEU A 95 12.91 5.82 20.23
N GLY A 96 11.70 6.40 20.14
CA GLY A 96 11.03 6.99 21.31
C GLY A 96 10.69 5.96 22.38
N ASN A 97 10.32 4.74 21.97
CA ASN A 97 10.02 3.64 22.89
C ASN A 97 11.23 3.15 23.66
N ILE A 98 12.41 3.11 23.05
CA ILE A 98 13.66 2.77 23.75
C ILE A 98 13.93 3.76 24.86
N LEU A 99 13.58 5.03 24.68
CA LEU A 99 13.77 6.09 25.67
C LEU A 99 12.69 6.09 26.77
N CYS A 100 11.44 5.75 26.44
CA CYS A 100 10.29 5.85 27.36
C CYS A 100 9.82 4.49 27.91
N GLY A 101 9.87 3.41 27.12
CA GLY A 101 9.36 2.08 27.46
C GLY A 101 10.45 1.01 27.64
N GLY A 102 11.69 1.33 27.31
CA GLY A 102 12.82 0.42 27.39
C GLY A 102 12.68 -0.84 26.53
N ILE A 103 13.40 -1.91 26.89
CA ILE A 103 13.40 -3.20 26.19
C ILE A 103 12.00 -3.84 26.07
N PRO A 104 11.15 -3.84 27.13
CA PRO A 104 9.81 -4.46 27.04
C PRO A 104 8.92 -3.82 25.97
N GLY A 105 8.93 -2.48 25.81
CA GLY A 105 8.17 -1.78 24.79
C GLY A 105 8.61 -2.15 23.38
N GLY A 106 9.91 -2.22 23.14
CA GLY A 106 10.47 -2.65 21.85
C GLY A 106 10.11 -4.10 21.47
N VAL A 107 10.03 -5.00 22.44
CA VAL A 107 9.59 -6.39 22.19
C VAL A 107 8.13 -6.44 21.74
N VAL A 108 7.24 -5.68 22.36
CA VAL A 108 5.83 -5.59 21.95
C VAL A 108 5.72 -5.06 20.53
N ASP A 109 6.43 -3.99 20.19
CA ASP A 109 6.42 -3.40 18.85
C ASP A 109 6.97 -4.37 17.79
N ALA A 110 7.97 -5.16 18.12
CA ALA A 110 8.51 -6.18 17.24
C ALA A 110 7.50 -7.32 16.99
N LEU A 111 6.85 -7.81 18.06
CA LEU A 111 5.88 -8.91 17.97
C LEU A 111 4.61 -8.51 17.22
N THR A 112 4.12 -7.31 17.45
CA THR A 112 2.92 -6.78 16.78
C THR A 112 3.19 -6.33 15.35
N GLY A 113 4.43 -5.93 15.04
CA GLY A 113 4.81 -5.32 13.76
C GLY A 113 4.70 -3.80 13.77
N ALA A 114 4.34 -3.17 14.91
CA ALA A 114 4.25 -1.71 15.04
C ALA A 114 5.62 -1.02 14.86
N MET A 115 6.71 -1.78 14.97
CA MET A 115 8.06 -1.30 14.66
C MET A 115 8.29 -0.97 13.18
N TRP A 116 7.40 -1.40 12.28
CA TRP A 116 7.54 -1.21 10.85
C TRP A 116 6.58 -0.15 10.33
N THR A 117 6.99 0.53 9.27
CA THR A 117 6.18 1.38 8.41
C THR A 117 6.22 0.81 7.01
N LEU A 118 5.08 0.77 6.33
CA LEU A 118 4.99 0.32 4.94
C LEU A 118 5.28 1.48 3.98
N GLU A 119 6.18 1.27 3.04
CA GLU A 119 6.53 2.25 2.00
C GLU A 119 6.52 1.61 0.61
N PRO A 120 5.94 2.32 -0.39
CA PRO A 120 5.26 3.61 -0.31
C PRO A 120 3.82 3.52 0.26
N GLU A 121 3.39 4.56 1.00
CA GLU A 121 2.01 4.68 1.50
C GLU A 121 1.01 5.01 0.38
N GLN A 122 1.49 5.64 -0.68
CA GLN A 122 0.71 5.98 -1.87
C GLN A 122 1.37 5.41 -3.11
N ILE A 123 0.62 4.58 -3.83
CA ILE A 123 1.04 3.97 -5.08
C ILE A 123 0.24 4.62 -6.19
N VAL A 124 0.95 5.27 -7.12
CA VAL A 124 0.39 5.83 -8.35
C VAL A 124 0.98 5.07 -9.52
N VAL A 125 0.17 4.29 -10.20
CA VAL A 125 0.59 3.45 -11.31
C VAL A 125 0.11 4.07 -12.63
N THR A 126 1.03 4.51 -13.47
CA THR A 126 0.71 4.81 -14.88
C THR A 126 0.87 3.52 -15.67
N LEU A 127 -0.23 3.07 -16.27
CA LEU A 127 -0.26 1.88 -17.12
C LEU A 127 0.08 2.27 -18.55
N GLU A 128 0.92 1.47 -19.19
CA GLU A 128 1.26 1.59 -20.59
C GLU A 128 0.38 0.65 -21.40
N MET A 129 -0.11 1.10 -22.57
CA MET A 129 -0.87 0.22 -23.45
C MET A 129 -0.01 -0.99 -23.85
N ALA A 130 -0.61 -2.17 -23.80
CA ALA A 130 0.01 -3.35 -24.36
C ALA A 130 0.10 -3.15 -25.87
N ALA A 131 1.31 -3.31 -26.45
CA ALA A 131 1.42 -3.37 -27.89
C ALA A 131 0.55 -4.53 -28.38
N LEU A 132 -0.31 -4.29 -29.35
CA LEU A 132 -1.05 -5.36 -30.02
C LEU A 132 0.01 -6.28 -30.64
N ASP A 133 0.15 -7.46 -30.04
CA ASP A 133 1.12 -8.46 -30.47
C ASP A 133 0.75 -8.89 -31.89
N GLY A 134 1.56 -8.57 -32.87
CA GLY A 134 1.34 -9.06 -34.22
C GLY A 134 2.05 -8.36 -35.38
N THR A 135 2.68 -7.21 -35.20
CA THR A 135 3.46 -6.62 -36.31
C THR A 135 4.65 -5.84 -35.77
N SER A 136 5.84 -6.28 -36.13
CA SER A 136 7.13 -5.60 -35.96
C SER A 136 7.27 -4.40 -36.94
N GLU A 137 6.27 -3.53 -36.96
CA GLU A 137 6.37 -2.20 -37.58
C GLU A 137 5.97 -1.21 -36.48
N GLU A 138 6.82 -0.23 -36.28
CA GLU A 138 6.66 0.89 -35.36
C GLU A 138 5.48 1.75 -35.87
N GLN A 139 4.24 1.28 -35.61
CA GLN A 139 3.03 1.98 -35.99
C GLN A 139 2.76 3.08 -34.97
N LEU A 140 2.90 4.29 -35.38
CA LEU A 140 2.60 5.48 -34.61
C LEU A 140 1.09 5.69 -34.54
N TYR A 141 0.49 5.64 -33.36
CA TYR A 141 -0.93 5.91 -33.15
C TYR A 141 -1.14 7.28 -32.52
N ALA A 142 -2.01 8.09 -33.08
CA ALA A 142 -2.56 9.25 -32.41
C ALA A 142 -3.84 8.84 -31.68
N VAL A 143 -3.95 9.18 -30.39
CA VAL A 143 -5.20 9.00 -29.64
C VAL A 143 -6.04 10.25 -29.76
N VAL A 144 -7.13 10.17 -30.54
CA VAL A 144 -8.10 11.27 -30.65
C VAL A 144 -9.18 11.08 -29.60
N SER A 145 -9.26 12.02 -28.67
CA SER A 145 -10.32 12.06 -27.66
C SER A 145 -11.40 13.06 -28.07
N TYR A 146 -12.65 12.64 -28.08
CA TYR A 146 -13.79 13.51 -28.34
C TYR A 146 -14.91 13.26 -27.33
N LEU A 147 -15.78 14.25 -27.17
CA LEU A 147 -16.99 14.13 -26.34
C LEU A 147 -18.09 13.50 -27.20
N GLY A 148 -18.55 12.31 -26.82
CA GLY A 148 -19.71 11.68 -27.43
C GLY A 148 -20.99 12.46 -27.15
N THR A 149 -22.07 12.11 -27.87
CA THR A 149 -23.40 12.70 -27.70
C THR A 149 -24.00 12.47 -26.31
N ASP A 150 -23.45 11.53 -25.54
CA ASP A 150 -23.77 11.21 -24.15
C ASP A 150 -22.92 12.02 -23.14
N ASN A 151 -22.16 13.04 -23.62
CA ASN A 151 -21.22 13.85 -22.84
C ASN A 151 -20.10 13.05 -22.15
N GLN A 152 -19.85 11.81 -22.57
CA GLN A 152 -18.73 10.99 -22.12
C GLN A 152 -17.53 11.16 -23.06
N ARG A 153 -16.32 11.20 -22.48
CA ARG A 153 -15.08 11.26 -23.27
C ARG A 153 -14.80 9.90 -23.87
N GLN A 154 -14.84 9.82 -25.17
CA GLN A 154 -14.45 8.64 -25.94
C GLN A 154 -13.07 8.87 -26.55
N SER A 155 -12.24 7.82 -26.60
CA SER A 155 -10.91 7.87 -27.17
C SER A 155 -10.79 6.77 -28.23
N VAL A 156 -10.40 7.16 -29.44
CA VAL A 156 -10.21 6.24 -30.57
C VAL A 156 -8.74 6.32 -31.00
N PRO A 157 -8.02 5.20 -31.08
CA PRO A 157 -6.69 5.18 -31.67
C PRO A 157 -6.81 5.34 -33.20
N VAL A 158 -6.07 6.27 -33.75
CA VAL A 158 -5.96 6.51 -35.21
C VAL A 158 -4.53 6.15 -35.63
N LEU A 159 -4.42 5.22 -36.57
CA LEU A 159 -3.14 4.86 -37.16
C LEU A 159 -2.58 6.04 -37.97
N LEU A 160 -1.34 6.42 -37.67
CA LEU A 160 -0.62 7.41 -38.50
C LEU A 160 0.20 6.67 -39.54
N GLU A 161 -0.20 6.76 -40.81
CA GLU A 161 0.62 6.29 -41.92
C GLU A 161 1.81 7.25 -42.11
N LYS A 162 2.98 6.67 -42.27
CA LYS A 162 4.20 7.40 -42.58
C LYS A 162 4.24 7.62 -44.10
N GLU A 163 4.14 8.87 -44.56
CA GLU A 163 4.43 9.23 -45.95
C GLU A 163 5.91 9.04 -46.30
#